data_2fba7ffc721c770d965bffcc5cbd82b2
#
_entry.id   2fba7ffc721c770d965bffcc5cbd82b2
#
_cell.length_a   1.000
_cell.length_b   1.000
_cell.length_c   1.000
_cell.angle_alpha   90.00
_cell.angle_beta   90.00
_cell.angle_gamma   90.00
#
_symmetry.space_group_name_H-M   'P 1'
#
loop_
_entity.id
_entity.type
_entity.pdbx_description
1 polymer ?
#
loop_
_entity_poly.entity_id
_entity_poly.type
_entity_poly.pdbx_seq_one_letter_code
_entity_poly.pdbx_strand_id
1 'polypeptide(L)'
;GIVGRKMVLTLLADARSISPEAYLTACKRAVDTGDSQRVQTLVEQMKSRLSEPRPTLPGEVIQYAYGHDHQEIAKDLLRRCTPEQIAAAPPSLLPMAAMRQDFQTAMVLVEKGAQPDRHISQVLRPLLSGHLEWMAERLLKAGMPVELDDYAALSACIQNDAVDTAKLLLDRGMDLEQYRLWDAAYGRSDGHAETMDALSEYWSELQSGPQQDGPAMGGMSL
;
A
#
# COMPACT_ATOMS: atom_id res chain seq x y z
N GLY A 1 -11.45 7.93 34.36
CA GLY A 1 -12.28 7.41 35.44
C GLY A 1 -13.53 6.72 34.95
N ILE A 2 -14.12 5.87 35.78
CA ILE A 2 -15.34 5.09 35.52
C ILE A 2 -16.54 5.94 35.10
N VAL A 3 -16.62 7.18 35.64
CA VAL A 3 -17.70 8.13 35.32
C VAL A 3 -17.62 8.64 33.89
N GLY A 4 -16.42 8.89 33.37
CA GLY A 4 -16.25 9.31 31.97
C GLY A 4 -16.59 8.21 30.97
N ARG A 5 -16.31 6.93 31.30
CA ARG A 5 -16.70 5.76 30.50
C ARG A 5 -18.22 5.59 30.40
N LYS A 6 -18.92 5.69 31.51
CA LYS A 6 -20.38 5.62 31.54
C LYS A 6 -21.03 6.74 30.73
N MET A 7 -20.49 7.95 30.83
CA MET A 7 -21.02 9.12 30.12
C MET A 7 -20.86 9.01 28.61
N VAL A 8 -19.71 8.55 28.12
CA VAL A 8 -19.47 8.32 26.68
C VAL A 8 -20.36 7.18 26.16
N LEU A 9 -20.54 6.12 26.93
CA LEU A 9 -21.43 5.00 26.58
C LEU A 9 -22.89 5.43 26.49
N THR A 10 -23.35 6.26 27.41
CA THR A 10 -24.71 6.78 27.44
C THR A 10 -24.95 7.75 26.27
N LEU A 11 -23.99 8.63 25.98
CA LEU A 11 -24.06 9.52 24.82
C LEU A 11 -24.08 8.77 23.49
N LEU A 12 -23.31 7.69 23.35
CA LEU A 12 -23.32 6.85 22.17
C LEU A 12 -24.60 6.01 22.03
N ALA A 13 -25.24 5.62 23.17
CA ALA A 13 -26.49 4.87 23.17
C ALA A 13 -27.71 5.74 22.84
N ASP A 14 -27.74 6.99 23.31
CA ASP A 14 -28.88 7.91 23.22
C ASP A 14 -28.83 8.86 22.01
N ALA A 15 -27.64 9.12 21.46
CA ALA A 15 -27.47 10.01 20.31
C ALA A 15 -27.89 9.34 19.00
N ARG A 16 -28.86 9.93 18.29
CA ARG A 16 -29.29 9.46 16.96
C ARG A 16 -28.23 9.68 15.89
N SER A 17 -27.38 10.67 16.04
CA SER A 17 -26.25 10.97 15.14
C SER A 17 -25.09 11.60 15.90
N ILE A 18 -23.88 11.22 15.54
CA ILE A 18 -22.63 11.65 16.16
C ILE A 18 -21.71 12.19 15.10
N SER A 19 -21.01 13.29 15.38
CA SER A 19 -20.04 13.84 14.42
C SER A 19 -18.89 12.83 14.19
N PRO A 20 -18.31 12.79 12.98
CA PRO A 20 -17.19 11.90 12.69
C PRO A 20 -16.01 12.08 13.64
N GLU A 21 -15.70 13.30 14.03
CA GLU A 21 -14.62 13.62 14.97
C GLU A 21 -14.87 13.02 16.36
N ALA A 22 -16.09 13.18 16.88
CA ALA A 22 -16.47 12.62 18.18
C ALA A 22 -16.46 11.07 18.12
N TYR A 23 -16.92 10.51 17.02
CA TYR A 23 -16.91 9.06 16.80
C TYR A 23 -15.49 8.49 16.75
N LEU A 24 -14.60 9.14 15.99
CA LEU A 24 -13.18 8.78 15.94
C LEU A 24 -12.53 8.85 17.32
N THR A 25 -12.85 9.89 18.11
CA THR A 25 -12.36 10.03 19.49
C THR A 25 -12.81 8.85 20.35
N ALA A 26 -14.05 8.42 20.22
CA ALA A 26 -14.58 7.26 20.95
C ALA A 26 -13.86 5.96 20.55
N CYS A 27 -13.61 5.77 19.25
CA CYS A 27 -12.85 4.63 18.74
C CYS A 27 -11.41 4.62 19.28
N LYS A 28 -10.72 5.76 19.25
CA LYS A 28 -9.36 5.90 19.79
C LYS A 28 -9.29 5.56 21.28
N ARG A 29 -10.25 6.01 22.05
CA ARG A 29 -10.34 5.66 23.48
C ARG A 29 -10.54 4.16 23.70
N ALA A 30 -11.38 3.52 22.91
CA ALA A 30 -11.57 2.07 22.96
C ALA A 30 -10.29 1.32 22.59
N VAL A 31 -9.55 1.78 21.59
CA VAL A 31 -8.23 1.24 21.23
C VAL A 31 -7.26 1.39 22.40
N ASP A 32 -7.17 2.58 23.00
CA ASP A 32 -6.23 2.85 24.11
C ASP A 32 -6.49 1.97 25.34
N THR A 33 -7.74 1.53 25.53
CA THR A 33 -8.09 0.59 26.61
C THR A 33 -7.83 -0.85 26.26
N GLY A 34 -7.48 -1.16 24.99
CA GLY A 34 -7.26 -2.52 24.51
C GLY A 34 -8.54 -3.35 24.39
N ASP A 35 -9.70 -2.72 24.40
CA ASP A 35 -11.01 -3.39 24.27
C ASP A 35 -11.35 -3.66 22.80
N SER A 36 -10.83 -4.74 22.27
CA SER A 36 -11.00 -5.15 20.87
C SER A 36 -12.48 -5.30 20.48
N GLN A 37 -13.29 -5.91 21.33
CA GLN A 37 -14.70 -6.12 21.03
C GLN A 37 -15.47 -4.82 20.93
N ARG A 38 -15.13 -3.85 21.78
CA ARG A 38 -15.75 -2.53 21.75
C ARG A 38 -15.37 -1.76 20.49
N VAL A 39 -14.10 -1.82 20.10
CA VAL A 39 -13.63 -1.21 18.84
C VAL A 39 -14.39 -1.81 17.65
N GLN A 40 -14.53 -3.11 17.60
CA GLN A 40 -15.31 -3.79 16.56
C GLN A 40 -16.76 -3.32 16.51
N THR A 41 -17.43 -3.28 17.66
CA THR A 41 -18.81 -2.82 17.75
C THR A 41 -18.97 -1.39 17.27
N LEU A 42 -18.06 -0.49 17.66
CA LEU A 42 -18.07 0.90 17.20
C LEU A 42 -17.89 0.99 15.69
N VAL A 43 -16.93 0.26 15.13
CA VAL A 43 -16.70 0.27 13.68
C VAL A 43 -17.88 -0.30 12.90
N GLU A 44 -18.50 -1.38 13.38
CA GLU A 44 -19.68 -1.98 12.75
C GLU A 44 -20.90 -1.05 12.75
N GLN A 45 -21.10 -0.30 13.82
CA GLN A 45 -22.22 0.63 13.98
C GLN A 45 -21.99 2.00 13.32
N MET A 46 -20.84 2.22 12.75
CA MET A 46 -20.41 3.53 12.24
C MET A 46 -21.38 4.13 11.23
N LYS A 47 -21.84 3.35 10.26
CA LYS A 47 -22.75 3.82 9.20
C LYS A 47 -24.07 4.35 9.73
N SER A 48 -24.61 3.73 10.78
CA SER A 48 -25.90 4.12 11.37
C SER A 48 -25.81 5.25 12.41
N ARG A 49 -24.60 5.57 12.87
CA ARG A 49 -24.40 6.52 13.96
C ARG A 49 -23.78 7.85 13.52
N LEU A 50 -23.08 7.88 12.38
CA LEU A 50 -22.47 9.12 11.90
C LEU A 50 -23.51 10.12 11.41
N SER A 51 -23.34 11.38 11.79
CA SER A 51 -24.16 12.50 11.30
C SER A 51 -23.93 12.79 9.81
N GLU A 52 -22.74 12.47 9.32
CA GLU A 52 -22.35 12.59 7.91
C GLU A 52 -21.38 11.46 7.53
N PRO A 53 -21.37 11.04 6.27
CA PRO A 53 -20.46 9.99 5.81
C PRO A 53 -19.00 10.40 5.95
N ARG A 54 -18.15 9.52 6.47
CA ARG A 54 -16.69 9.66 6.45
C ARG A 54 -16.05 8.33 6.09
N PRO A 55 -15.89 8.03 4.77
CA PRO A 55 -15.39 6.75 4.29
C PRO A 55 -13.97 6.40 4.78
N THR A 56 -13.16 7.41 5.13
CA THR A 56 -11.80 7.24 5.64
C THR A 56 -11.75 6.76 7.10
N LEU A 57 -12.86 6.84 7.83
CA LEU A 57 -12.87 6.63 9.29
C LEU A 57 -12.44 5.23 9.71
N PRO A 58 -12.89 4.12 9.11
CA PRO A 58 -12.40 2.79 9.48
C PRO A 58 -10.87 2.68 9.34
N GLY A 59 -10.32 3.18 8.25
CA GLY A 59 -8.87 3.21 8.02
C GLY A 59 -8.13 4.09 9.01
N GLU A 60 -8.72 5.21 9.43
CA GLU A 60 -8.15 6.08 10.46
C GLU A 60 -8.06 5.37 11.81
N VAL A 61 -9.06 4.57 12.18
CA VAL A 61 -9.03 3.76 13.41
C VAL A 61 -7.95 2.69 13.32
N ILE A 62 -7.84 2.01 12.20
CA ILE A 62 -6.80 1.01 11.96
C ILE A 62 -5.41 1.65 12.07
N GLN A 63 -5.20 2.79 11.44
CA GLN A 63 -3.93 3.52 11.49
C GLN A 63 -3.57 3.92 12.93
N TYR A 64 -4.53 4.41 13.68
CA TYR A 64 -4.33 4.77 15.08
C TYR A 64 -3.94 3.55 15.92
N ALA A 65 -4.66 2.45 15.81
CA ALA A 65 -4.37 1.23 16.53
C ALA A 65 -2.99 0.68 16.17
N TYR A 66 -2.66 0.66 14.88
CA TYR A 66 -1.37 0.19 14.39
C TYR A 66 -0.22 1.08 14.87
N GLY A 67 -0.40 2.39 14.86
CA GLY A 67 0.60 3.38 15.30
C GLY A 67 0.81 3.43 16.81
N HIS A 68 -0.14 2.96 17.62
CA HIS A 68 -0.09 2.98 19.09
C HIS A 68 0.14 1.58 19.70
N ASP A 69 0.77 0.68 18.97
CA ASP A 69 1.16 -0.67 19.41
C ASP A 69 -0.02 -1.60 19.78
N HIS A 70 -1.21 -1.31 19.25
CA HIS A 70 -2.38 -2.21 19.32
C HIS A 70 -2.54 -3.00 18.02
N GLN A 71 -1.49 -3.71 17.62
CA GLN A 71 -1.42 -4.40 16.33
C GLN A 71 -2.51 -5.45 16.15
N GLU A 72 -2.88 -6.18 17.19
CA GLU A 72 -3.92 -7.20 17.11
C GLU A 72 -5.30 -6.58 16.84
N ILE A 73 -5.60 -5.43 17.44
CA ILE A 73 -6.84 -4.68 17.15
C ILE A 73 -6.82 -4.20 15.69
N ALA A 74 -5.71 -3.65 15.23
CA ALA A 74 -5.55 -3.20 13.85
C ALA A 74 -5.74 -4.34 12.84
N LYS A 75 -5.14 -5.50 13.09
CA LYS A 75 -5.27 -6.68 12.25
C LYS A 75 -6.69 -7.23 12.21
N ASP A 76 -7.38 -7.27 13.35
CA ASP A 76 -8.77 -7.69 13.41
C ASP A 76 -9.69 -6.77 12.60
N LEU A 77 -9.53 -5.47 12.76
CA LEU A 77 -10.29 -4.49 11.98
C LEU A 77 -10.01 -4.61 10.48
N LEU A 78 -8.74 -4.77 10.13
CA LEU A 78 -8.30 -4.89 8.74
C LEU A 78 -8.95 -6.11 8.05
N ARG A 79 -9.03 -7.23 8.74
CA ARG A 79 -9.70 -8.44 8.22
C ARG A 79 -11.19 -8.23 7.96
N ARG A 80 -11.85 -7.39 8.76
CA ARG A 80 -13.30 -7.12 8.70
C ARG A 80 -13.68 -6.01 7.74
N CYS A 81 -12.75 -5.13 7.39
CA CYS A 81 -12.99 -4.03 6.47
C CYS A 81 -13.23 -4.53 5.04
N THR A 82 -14.16 -3.88 4.36
CA THR A 82 -14.39 -4.09 2.93
C THR A 82 -13.25 -3.51 2.09
N PRO A 83 -13.08 -3.97 0.84
CA PRO A 83 -12.11 -3.34 -0.08
C PRO A 83 -12.32 -1.83 -0.23
N GLU A 84 -13.56 -1.36 -0.26
CA GLU A 84 -13.88 0.07 -0.37
C GLU A 84 -13.40 0.87 0.85
N GLN A 85 -13.56 0.30 2.05
CA GLN A 85 -13.09 0.93 3.28
C GLN A 85 -11.57 1.01 3.33
N ILE A 86 -10.87 0.00 2.83
CA ILE A 86 -9.40 -0.01 2.76
C ILE A 86 -8.89 0.92 1.66
N ALA A 87 -9.52 0.97 0.50
CA ALA A 87 -9.16 1.91 -0.56
C ALA A 87 -9.31 3.38 -0.12
N ALA A 88 -10.24 3.66 0.80
CA ALA A 88 -10.44 4.97 1.40
C ALA A 88 -9.56 5.22 2.64
N ALA A 89 -8.76 4.23 3.09
CA ALA A 89 -7.90 4.37 4.26
C ALA A 89 -6.78 5.40 4.02
N PRO A 90 -6.19 5.96 5.10
CA PRO A 90 -5.06 6.85 4.97
C PRO A 90 -3.91 6.20 4.18
N PRO A 91 -3.34 6.91 3.20
CA PRO A 91 -2.32 6.33 2.31
C PRO A 91 -1.01 5.98 3.01
N SER A 92 -0.77 6.48 4.20
CA SER A 92 0.40 6.17 5.03
C SER A 92 0.37 4.78 5.67
N LEU A 93 -0.76 4.08 5.64
CA LEU A 93 -0.91 2.79 6.32
C LEU A 93 -0.02 1.70 5.70
N LEU A 94 0.05 1.62 4.38
CA LEU A 94 0.90 0.67 3.69
C LEU A 94 2.41 0.95 3.90
N PRO A 95 2.91 2.19 3.77
CA PRO A 95 4.28 2.52 4.16
C PRO A 95 4.63 2.19 5.61
N MET A 96 3.73 2.41 6.55
CA MET A 96 3.92 2.04 7.96
C MET A 96 4.12 0.53 8.13
N ALA A 97 3.31 -0.29 7.46
CA ALA A 97 3.46 -1.74 7.48
C ALA A 97 4.81 -2.17 6.88
N ALA A 98 5.23 -1.55 5.79
CA ALA A 98 6.53 -1.80 5.17
C ALA A 98 7.70 -1.43 6.10
N MET A 99 7.65 -0.26 6.73
CA MET A 99 8.67 0.17 7.70
C MET A 99 8.79 -0.77 8.90
N ARG A 100 7.70 -1.38 9.31
CA ARG A 100 7.66 -2.37 10.40
C ARG A 100 7.97 -3.80 9.93
N GLN A 101 8.18 -3.97 8.63
CA GLN A 101 8.42 -5.28 8.01
C GLN A 101 7.27 -6.28 8.28
N ASP A 102 6.07 -5.74 8.42
CA ASP A 102 4.86 -6.52 8.67
C ASP A 102 4.24 -6.96 7.34
N PHE A 103 4.75 -8.07 6.81
CA PHE A 103 4.33 -8.61 5.52
C PHE A 103 2.84 -8.97 5.48
N GLN A 104 2.31 -9.57 6.53
CA GLN A 104 0.90 -9.99 6.56
C GLN A 104 -0.04 -8.79 6.44
N THR A 105 0.22 -7.74 7.22
CA THR A 105 -0.57 -6.50 7.13
C THR A 105 -0.42 -5.84 5.77
N ALA A 106 0.81 -5.74 5.24
CA ALA A 106 1.05 -5.16 3.93
C ALA A 106 0.32 -5.93 2.81
N MET A 107 0.34 -7.25 2.83
CA MET A 107 -0.36 -8.08 1.84
C MET A 107 -1.87 -7.89 1.90
N VAL A 108 -2.46 -7.89 3.08
CA VAL A 108 -3.92 -7.66 3.23
C VAL A 108 -4.30 -6.28 2.71
N LEU A 109 -3.50 -5.26 3.01
CA LEU A 109 -3.72 -3.90 2.49
C LEU A 109 -3.70 -3.88 0.96
N VAL A 110 -2.70 -4.47 0.34
CA VAL A 110 -2.58 -4.52 -1.13
C VAL A 110 -3.73 -5.31 -1.76
N GLU A 111 -4.04 -6.49 -1.24
CA GLU A 111 -5.13 -7.35 -1.74
C GLU A 111 -6.50 -6.67 -1.64
N LYS A 112 -6.71 -5.85 -0.63
CA LYS A 112 -7.94 -5.06 -0.46
C LYS A 112 -7.93 -3.72 -1.20
N GLY A 113 -6.87 -3.40 -1.93
CA GLY A 113 -6.80 -2.23 -2.79
C GLY A 113 -6.35 -0.94 -2.11
N ALA A 114 -5.59 -1.03 -1.01
CA ALA A 114 -4.97 0.14 -0.40
C ALA A 114 -4.09 0.87 -1.42
N GLN A 115 -4.23 2.20 -1.45
CA GLN A 115 -3.44 3.06 -2.32
C GLN A 115 -2.29 3.65 -1.52
N PRO A 116 -1.02 3.47 -1.93
CA PRO A 116 0.09 4.21 -1.34
C PRO A 116 -0.04 5.69 -1.70
N ASP A 117 0.41 6.57 -0.80
CA ASP A 117 0.46 7.99 -1.11
C ASP A 117 1.51 8.21 -2.20
N ARG A 118 1.11 8.71 -3.35
CA ARG A 118 1.86 9.14 -4.54
C ARG A 118 3.10 8.32 -4.94
N HIS A 119 3.84 7.73 -3.97
CA HIS A 119 5.15 7.15 -4.25
C HIS A 119 5.32 5.77 -3.61
N ILE A 120 5.29 4.75 -4.44
CA ILE A 120 5.62 3.38 -4.07
C ILE A 120 7.04 3.26 -3.49
N SER A 121 7.93 4.22 -3.81
CA SER A 121 9.27 4.32 -3.21
C SER A 121 9.25 4.34 -1.70
N GLN A 122 8.21 4.91 -1.06
CA GLN A 122 8.04 4.89 0.39
C GLN A 122 7.80 3.49 0.95
N VAL A 123 7.28 2.58 0.15
CA VAL A 123 7.09 1.17 0.51
C VAL A 123 8.34 0.36 0.17
N LEU A 124 8.92 0.56 -1.00
CA LEU A 124 10.05 -0.24 -1.48
C LEU A 124 11.34 0.04 -0.73
N ARG A 125 11.65 1.31 -0.44
CA ARG A 125 12.91 1.67 0.24
C ARG A 125 13.16 0.93 1.54
N PRO A 126 12.23 0.93 2.52
CA PRO A 126 12.47 0.22 3.78
C PRO A 126 12.60 -1.29 3.59
N LEU A 127 11.88 -1.87 2.64
CA LEU A 127 11.97 -3.30 2.35
C LEU A 127 13.31 -3.67 1.72
N LEU A 128 13.74 -2.92 0.72
CA LEU A 128 14.99 -3.18 0.01
C LEU A 128 16.21 -2.90 0.89
N SER A 129 16.19 -1.83 1.66
CA SER A 129 17.24 -1.53 2.65
C SER A 129 17.33 -2.58 3.76
N GLY A 130 16.23 -3.23 4.09
CA GLY A 130 16.15 -4.32 5.04
C GLY A 130 16.42 -5.70 4.44
N HIS A 131 16.85 -5.78 3.18
CA HIS A 131 17.08 -7.03 2.45
C HIS A 131 15.83 -7.94 2.34
N LEU A 132 14.66 -7.32 2.24
CA LEU A 132 13.37 -7.98 2.08
C LEU A 132 12.85 -7.88 0.64
N GLU A 133 13.69 -8.14 -0.33
CA GLU A 133 13.34 -8.10 -1.76
C GLU A 133 12.17 -9.02 -2.09
N TRP A 134 12.15 -10.21 -1.48
CA TRP A 134 11.07 -11.17 -1.66
C TRP A 134 9.70 -10.60 -1.28
N MET A 135 9.66 -9.77 -0.24
CA MET A 135 8.44 -9.11 0.22
C MET A 135 8.00 -8.02 -0.76
N ALA A 136 8.93 -7.21 -1.23
CA ALA A 136 8.68 -6.21 -2.26
C ALA A 136 8.13 -6.84 -3.54
N GLU A 137 8.73 -7.93 -4.00
CA GLU A 137 8.27 -8.68 -5.17
C GLU A 137 6.86 -9.24 -5.00
N ARG A 138 6.56 -9.82 -3.84
CA ARG A 138 5.22 -10.34 -3.55
C ARG A 138 4.16 -9.26 -3.53
N LEU A 139 4.45 -8.10 -2.96
CA LEU A 139 3.53 -6.96 -2.96
C LEU A 139 3.26 -6.46 -4.37
N LEU A 140 4.29 -6.36 -5.21
CA LEU A 140 4.14 -5.98 -6.62
C LEU A 140 3.32 -7.01 -7.41
N LYS A 141 3.58 -8.29 -7.22
CA LYS A 141 2.84 -9.39 -7.87
C LYS A 141 1.38 -9.47 -7.39
N ALA A 142 1.11 -9.07 -6.16
CA ALA A 142 -0.24 -8.99 -5.62
C ALA A 142 -1.06 -7.81 -6.17
N GLY A 143 -0.44 -6.93 -6.96
CA GLY A 143 -1.11 -5.82 -7.61
C GLY A 143 -0.93 -4.47 -6.93
N MET A 144 0.09 -4.31 -6.08
CA MET A 144 0.40 -2.99 -5.50
C MET A 144 0.51 -1.94 -6.61
N PRO A 145 -0.21 -0.80 -6.52
CA PRO A 145 -0.20 0.22 -7.57
C PRO A 145 1.20 0.80 -7.79
N VAL A 146 1.54 1.07 -9.05
CA VAL A 146 2.80 1.69 -9.46
C VAL A 146 2.49 2.94 -10.28
N GLU A 147 3.01 4.09 -9.85
CA GLU A 147 3.02 5.29 -10.67
C GLU A 147 4.22 5.24 -11.62
N LEU A 148 3.98 5.38 -12.91
CA LEU A 148 5.00 5.17 -13.95
C LEU A 148 6.11 6.23 -13.96
N ASP A 149 5.90 7.36 -13.31
CA ASP A 149 6.86 8.44 -13.14
C ASP A 149 7.56 8.45 -11.75
N ASP A 150 7.27 7.47 -10.91
CA ASP A 150 7.97 7.30 -9.62
C ASP A 150 9.34 6.64 -9.83
N TYR A 151 10.25 7.37 -10.48
CA TYR A 151 11.61 6.89 -10.75
C TYR A 151 12.44 6.69 -9.48
N ALA A 152 12.06 7.30 -8.38
CA ALA A 152 12.67 7.03 -7.07
C ALA A 152 12.47 5.58 -6.63
N ALA A 153 11.37 4.94 -7.04
CA ALA A 153 11.14 3.52 -6.79
C ALA A 153 12.15 2.65 -7.57
N LEU A 154 12.35 2.92 -8.84
CA LEU A 154 13.33 2.21 -9.66
C LEU A 154 14.76 2.47 -9.16
N SER A 155 15.07 3.71 -8.79
CA SER A 155 16.33 4.08 -8.17
C SER A 155 16.60 3.27 -6.89
N ALA A 156 15.60 3.11 -6.02
CA ALA A 156 15.75 2.30 -4.81
C ALA A 156 16.09 0.84 -5.13
N CYS A 157 15.50 0.26 -6.16
CA CYS A 157 15.84 -1.08 -6.64
C CYS A 157 17.29 -1.15 -7.10
N ILE A 158 17.74 -0.21 -7.92
CA ILE A 158 19.10 -0.18 -8.48
C ILE A 158 20.14 0.02 -7.39
N GLN A 159 19.91 0.95 -6.46
CA GLN A 159 20.82 1.20 -5.35
C GLN A 159 20.99 0.00 -4.40
N ASN A 160 20.03 -0.89 -4.36
CA ASN A 160 20.08 -2.13 -3.58
C ASN A 160 20.39 -3.37 -4.43
N ASP A 161 20.73 -3.19 -5.70
CA ASP A 161 20.99 -4.26 -6.66
C ASP A 161 19.84 -5.29 -6.76
N ALA A 162 18.62 -4.83 -6.52
CA ALA A 162 17.40 -5.63 -6.55
C ALA A 162 16.87 -5.75 -7.99
N VAL A 163 17.58 -6.51 -8.81
CA VAL A 163 17.31 -6.64 -10.25
C VAL A 163 15.91 -7.18 -10.52
N ASP A 164 15.49 -8.21 -9.80
CA ASP A 164 14.18 -8.84 -10.02
C ASP A 164 13.03 -7.91 -9.64
N THR A 165 13.16 -7.16 -8.57
CA THR A 165 12.19 -6.12 -8.19
C THR A 165 12.12 -5.02 -9.25
N ALA A 166 13.27 -4.56 -9.74
CA ALA A 166 13.35 -3.57 -10.81
C ALA A 166 12.67 -4.06 -12.10
N LYS A 167 12.89 -5.32 -12.49
CA LYS A 167 12.22 -5.92 -13.65
C LYS A 167 10.70 -5.89 -13.52
N LEU A 168 10.16 -6.13 -12.33
CA LEU A 168 8.72 -6.04 -12.08
C LEU A 168 8.18 -4.63 -12.30
N LEU A 169 8.95 -3.59 -11.95
CA LEU A 169 8.57 -2.20 -12.24
C LEU A 169 8.54 -1.93 -13.76
N LEU A 170 9.51 -2.45 -14.49
CA LEU A 170 9.54 -2.35 -15.96
C LEU A 170 8.36 -3.12 -16.59
N ASP A 171 8.04 -4.32 -16.09
CA ASP A 171 6.87 -5.10 -16.53
C ASP A 171 5.55 -4.34 -16.34
N ARG A 172 5.48 -3.50 -15.30
CA ARG A 172 4.30 -2.67 -15.02
C ARG A 172 4.21 -1.43 -15.92
N GLY A 173 5.22 -1.19 -16.75
CA GLY A 173 5.22 -0.12 -17.75
C GLY A 173 6.13 1.06 -17.44
N MET A 174 6.95 1.00 -16.38
CA MET A 174 7.92 2.05 -16.11
C MET A 174 8.99 2.06 -17.21
N ASP A 175 9.32 3.26 -17.71
CA ASP A 175 10.20 3.46 -18.87
C ASP A 175 11.65 3.66 -18.40
N LEU A 176 12.53 2.73 -18.78
CA LEU A 176 13.95 2.79 -18.39
C LEU A 176 14.68 3.97 -19.04
N GLU A 177 14.31 4.37 -20.25
CA GLU A 177 14.93 5.53 -20.92
C GLU A 177 14.58 6.85 -20.21
N GLN A 178 13.32 6.98 -19.78
CA GLN A 178 12.90 8.12 -18.98
C GLN A 178 13.57 8.12 -17.60
N TYR A 179 13.74 6.96 -17.00
CA TYR A 179 14.51 6.81 -15.78
C TYR A 179 15.94 7.31 -15.94
N ARG A 180 16.62 6.97 -17.04
CA ARG A 180 17.99 7.42 -17.31
C ARG A 180 18.09 8.95 -17.40
N LEU A 181 17.10 9.59 -18.02
CA LEU A 181 17.04 11.05 -18.09
C LEU A 181 16.88 11.68 -16.70
N TRP A 182 16.01 11.09 -15.89
CA TRP A 182 15.84 11.50 -14.50
C TRP A 182 17.11 11.29 -13.68
N ASP A 183 17.74 10.12 -13.80
CA ASP A 183 18.95 9.75 -13.06
C ASP A 183 20.17 10.59 -13.46
N ALA A 184 20.23 11.07 -14.69
CA ALA A 184 21.31 11.97 -15.14
C ALA A 184 21.39 13.26 -14.29
N ALA A 185 20.24 13.71 -13.75
CA ALA A 185 20.20 14.86 -12.84
C ALA A 185 20.58 14.51 -11.39
N TYR A 186 20.38 13.26 -10.97
CA TYR A 186 20.52 12.83 -9.57
C TYR A 186 21.72 11.91 -9.32
N GLY A 187 22.25 11.21 -10.35
CA GLY A 187 23.44 10.34 -10.26
C GLY A 187 23.30 9.15 -9.31
N ARG A 188 22.08 8.65 -9.10
CA ARG A 188 21.81 7.63 -8.07
C ARG A 188 22.16 6.21 -8.50
N SER A 189 22.35 5.97 -9.79
CA SER A 189 22.78 4.67 -10.34
C SER A 189 24.30 4.54 -10.45
N ASP A 190 25.04 5.54 -10.05
CA ASP A 190 26.50 5.50 -10.07
C ASP A 190 27.00 4.37 -9.14
N GLY A 191 27.94 3.57 -9.67
CA GLY A 191 28.46 2.40 -8.94
C GLY A 191 27.62 1.12 -9.06
N HIS A 192 26.52 1.14 -9.83
CA HIS A 192 25.61 -0.01 -10.03
C HIS A 192 25.55 -0.45 -11.50
N ALA A 193 26.69 -0.45 -12.19
CA ALA A 193 26.76 -0.74 -13.63
C ALA A 193 26.24 -2.13 -14.00
N GLU A 194 26.53 -3.15 -13.19
CA GLU A 194 26.06 -4.51 -13.44
C GLU A 194 24.53 -4.60 -13.43
N THR A 195 23.89 -3.98 -12.43
CA THR A 195 22.44 -3.91 -12.33
C THR A 195 21.85 -3.14 -13.51
N MET A 196 22.45 -2.00 -13.87
CA MET A 196 22.00 -1.21 -15.03
C MET A 196 22.13 -1.98 -16.34
N ASP A 197 23.20 -2.74 -16.53
CA ASP A 197 23.40 -3.57 -17.72
C ASP A 197 22.33 -4.68 -17.82
N ALA A 198 22.05 -5.35 -16.70
CA ALA A 198 21.00 -6.35 -16.64
C ALA A 198 19.62 -5.79 -16.96
N LEU A 199 19.31 -4.60 -16.45
CA LEU A 199 18.04 -3.92 -16.73
C LEU A 199 17.97 -3.41 -18.16
N SER A 200 19.07 -2.97 -18.76
CA SER A 200 19.13 -2.55 -20.15
C SER A 200 18.84 -3.71 -21.10
N GLU A 201 19.41 -4.86 -20.84
CA GLU A 201 19.17 -6.09 -21.60
C GLU A 201 17.70 -6.50 -21.48
N TYR A 202 17.17 -6.55 -20.28
CA TYR A 202 15.77 -6.88 -20.03
C TYR A 202 14.81 -5.89 -20.71
N TRP A 203 15.09 -4.61 -20.64
CA TRP A 203 14.32 -3.55 -21.29
C TRP A 203 14.29 -3.73 -22.82
N SER A 204 15.43 -4.05 -23.41
CA SER A 204 15.52 -4.33 -24.85
C SER A 204 14.65 -5.52 -25.24
N GLU A 205 14.64 -6.58 -24.45
CA GLU A 205 13.77 -7.75 -24.65
C GLU A 205 12.29 -7.37 -24.57
N LEU A 206 11.90 -6.56 -23.58
CA LEU A 206 10.53 -6.07 -23.44
C LEU A 206 10.08 -5.22 -24.64
N GLN A 207 10.98 -4.39 -25.18
CA GLN A 207 10.66 -3.50 -26.32
C GLN A 207 10.55 -4.27 -27.64
N SER A 208 11.34 -5.34 -27.82
CA SER A 208 11.25 -6.16 -29.03
C SER A 208 9.98 -7.01 -29.10
N GLY A 209 9.32 -7.28 -27.96
CA GLY A 209 8.07 -8.03 -27.88
C GLY A 209 8.12 -9.44 -28.47
N PRO A 210 7.08 -10.28 -28.32
CA PRO A 210 6.96 -11.45 -29.15
C PRO A 210 6.74 -10.95 -30.58
N GLN A 211 7.63 -11.35 -31.52
CA GLN A 211 7.36 -11.16 -32.95
C GLN A 211 6.00 -11.80 -33.23
N GLN A 212 5.01 -10.97 -33.58
CA GLN A 212 3.83 -11.49 -34.23
C GLN A 212 4.34 -12.07 -35.54
N ASP A 213 4.43 -13.40 -35.63
CA ASP A 213 4.48 -14.06 -36.89
C ASP A 213 3.22 -13.63 -37.66
N GLY A 214 3.41 -12.71 -38.58
CA GLY A 214 2.36 -12.32 -39.49
C GLY A 214 1.85 -13.58 -40.19
N PRO A 215 0.56 -13.66 -40.53
CA PRO A 215 0.01 -14.81 -41.18
C PRO A 215 0.88 -15.10 -42.43
N ALA A 216 1.42 -16.30 -42.52
CA ALA A 216 2.12 -16.76 -43.70
C ALA A 216 1.14 -16.59 -44.86
N MET A 217 1.43 -15.69 -45.79
CA MET A 217 0.70 -15.56 -47.04
C MET A 217 0.96 -16.83 -47.80
N GLY A 218 0.03 -17.76 -47.68
CA GLY A 218 0.01 -18.96 -48.51
C GLY A 218 -0.07 -18.54 -49.97
N GLY A 219 1.02 -18.78 -50.71
CA GLY A 219 1.03 -18.58 -52.13
C GLY A 219 -0.03 -19.47 -52.78
N MET A 220 -1.05 -18.83 -53.36
CA MET A 220 -1.89 -19.49 -54.36
C MET A 220 -1.04 -19.65 -55.60
N SER A 221 -0.62 -20.91 -55.87
CA SER A 221 -0.18 -21.32 -57.21
C SER A 221 -1.42 -21.68 -58.02
N LEU A 222 -1.53 -21.07 -59.18
CA LEU A 222 -2.45 -21.43 -60.22
C LEU A 222 -2.12 -22.82 -60.83
#